data_0a34e5a10b249bc2866ceb9020a7a7a8
#
_entry.id   0a34e5a10b249bc2866ceb9020a7a7a8
#
_cell.length_a   1.000
_cell.length_b   1.000
_cell.length_c   1.000
_cell.angle_alpha   90.00
_cell.angle_beta   90.00
_cell.angle_gamma   90.00
#
_symmetry.space_group_name_H-M   'P 1'
#
loop_
_entity.id
_entity.type
_entity.pdbx_description
1 polymer ?
#
loop_
_entity_poly.entity_id
_entity_poly.type
_entity_poly.pdbx_seq_one_letter_code
_entity_poly.pdbx_strand_id
1 'polypeptide(L)'
;MLDKRTFRDAMAGLGAAVNIITSDGAAGLAGCTASAVCGVTDEPPTLLVCINRSSRNNAAFRANGQLCVNVLSAEQQTLAAHFATSTLPMAERFAAAQWDTLATGAPVLHGALASLDCEIESVTEVGTHTVFFCAVKAAHTHVAGDALIYFGRRYHRVGARSVHATHTAETGALAAESAG
;
A
#
# COMPACT_ATOMS: atom_id res chain seq x y z
N MET A 1 24.34 7.90 19.89
CA MET A 1 23.02 7.45 19.38
C MET A 1 22.68 8.32 18.17
N LEU A 2 22.15 7.74 17.07
CA LEU A 2 21.74 8.51 15.90
C LEU A 2 20.58 9.45 16.26
N ASP A 3 20.67 10.73 15.86
CA ASP A 3 19.59 11.67 16.13
C ASP A 3 18.38 11.45 15.19
N LYS A 4 17.21 11.89 15.65
CA LYS A 4 15.93 11.68 14.98
C LYS A 4 15.85 12.35 13.61
N ARG A 5 16.52 13.49 13.41
CA ARG A 5 16.50 14.22 12.14
C ARG A 5 17.29 13.47 11.08
N THR A 6 18.52 13.10 11.41
CA THR A 6 19.39 12.31 10.53
C THR A 6 18.72 11.00 10.09
N PHE A 7 18.07 10.29 11.05
CA PHE A 7 17.31 9.09 10.72
C PHE A 7 16.16 9.37 9.72
N ARG A 8 15.37 10.42 9.98
CA ARG A 8 14.26 10.79 9.11
C ARG A 8 14.72 11.25 7.72
N ASP A 9 15.87 11.92 7.64
CA ASP A 9 16.44 12.36 6.37
C ASP A 9 16.89 11.16 5.54
N ALA A 10 17.53 10.18 6.16
CA ALA A 10 17.89 8.92 5.50
C ALA A 10 16.65 8.14 5.03
N MET A 11 15.62 8.01 5.89
CA MET A 11 14.38 7.32 5.56
C MET A 11 13.61 8.01 4.42
N ALA A 12 13.75 9.31 4.23
CA ALA A 12 13.15 10.01 3.10
C ALA A 12 13.69 9.56 1.73
N GLY A 13 14.87 8.92 1.70
CA GLY A 13 15.47 8.31 0.51
C GLY A 13 14.89 6.93 0.13
N LEU A 14 14.03 6.36 0.98
CA LEU A 14 13.34 5.11 0.67
C LEU A 14 12.03 5.41 -0.07
N GLY A 15 11.95 5.02 -1.34
CA GLY A 15 10.71 5.06 -2.09
C GLY A 15 9.76 3.97 -1.59
N ALA A 16 8.51 4.34 -1.30
CA ALA A 16 7.51 3.41 -0.82
C ALA A 16 6.15 3.66 -1.48
N ALA A 17 5.38 2.61 -1.71
CA ALA A 17 4.00 2.72 -2.16
C ALA A 17 3.19 3.53 -1.14
N VAL A 18 2.30 4.38 -1.63
CA VAL A 18 1.32 5.08 -0.79
C VAL A 18 0.10 4.19 -0.66
N ASN A 19 -0.30 3.91 0.58
CA ASN A 19 -1.46 3.07 0.85
C ASN A 19 -2.45 3.82 1.72
N ILE A 20 -3.74 3.51 1.59
CA ILE A 20 -4.76 3.80 2.60
C ILE A 20 -5.05 2.49 3.33
N ILE A 21 -4.78 2.50 4.63
CA ILE A 21 -5.15 1.40 5.52
C ILE A 21 -6.54 1.70 6.05
N THR A 22 -7.45 0.76 5.87
CA THR A 22 -8.86 0.89 6.29
C THR A 22 -9.25 -0.24 7.21
N SER A 23 -10.22 -0.01 8.05
CA SER A 23 -10.80 -1.02 8.94
C SER A 23 -12.23 -0.62 9.31
N ASP A 24 -13.08 -1.58 9.54
CA ASP A 24 -14.40 -1.42 10.17
C ASP A 24 -14.65 -2.60 11.10
N GLY A 25 -15.47 -2.40 12.11
CA GLY A 25 -15.78 -3.44 13.10
C GLY A 25 -16.31 -2.85 14.40
N ALA A 26 -15.97 -3.49 15.52
CA ALA A 26 -16.48 -3.10 16.85
C ALA A 26 -16.11 -1.65 17.25
N ALA A 27 -14.99 -1.12 16.76
CA ALA A 27 -14.58 0.27 16.99
C ALA A 27 -15.06 1.24 15.89
N GLY A 28 -15.83 0.75 14.91
CA GLY A 28 -16.29 1.51 13.76
C GLY A 28 -15.22 1.77 12.71
N LEU A 29 -15.56 2.62 11.75
CA LEU A 29 -14.69 3.01 10.64
C LEU A 29 -13.40 3.67 11.10
N ALA A 30 -12.30 3.18 10.60
CA ALA A 30 -10.96 3.74 10.81
C ALA A 30 -10.17 3.71 9.50
N GLY A 31 -9.31 4.71 9.32
CA GLY A 31 -8.45 4.74 8.15
C GLY A 31 -7.39 5.82 8.21
N CYS A 32 -6.23 5.53 7.62
CA CYS A 32 -5.13 6.47 7.50
C CYS A 32 -4.24 6.16 6.30
N THR A 33 -3.54 7.16 5.81
CA THR A 33 -2.48 6.97 4.82
C THR A 33 -1.23 6.46 5.49
N ALA A 34 -0.63 5.43 4.93
CA ALA A 34 0.63 4.84 5.38
C ALA A 34 1.50 4.41 4.20
N SER A 35 2.81 4.58 4.36
CA SER A 35 3.84 4.03 3.47
C SER A 35 4.62 2.88 4.11
N ALA A 36 4.47 2.70 5.42
CA ALA A 36 5.16 1.66 6.19
C ALA A 36 4.40 0.32 6.12
N VAL A 37 4.39 -0.26 4.93
CA VAL A 37 3.80 -1.57 4.61
C VAL A 37 4.85 -2.43 3.95
N CYS A 38 4.94 -3.68 4.34
CA CYS A 38 5.90 -4.63 3.77
C CYS A 38 5.31 -6.04 3.75
N GLY A 39 5.51 -6.78 2.65
CA GLY A 39 5.30 -8.22 2.62
C GLY A 39 6.32 -8.94 3.50
N VAL A 40 5.86 -9.90 4.28
CA VAL A 40 6.72 -10.70 5.18
C VAL A 40 7.03 -12.06 4.57
N THR A 41 6.01 -12.77 4.12
CA THR A 41 6.12 -14.08 3.48
C THR A 41 4.90 -14.33 2.60
N ASP A 42 5.05 -15.20 1.63
CA ASP A 42 3.99 -15.65 0.72
C ASP A 42 3.34 -16.98 1.16
N GLU A 43 3.95 -17.69 2.13
CA GLU A 43 3.43 -18.94 2.67
C GLU A 43 3.58 -19.01 4.21
N PRO A 44 2.48 -18.79 4.96
CA PRO A 44 1.20 -18.24 4.53
C PRO A 44 1.31 -16.75 4.16
N PRO A 45 0.45 -16.24 3.25
CA PRO A 45 0.51 -14.84 2.81
C PRO A 45 0.38 -13.88 3.99
N THR A 46 1.45 -13.19 4.32
CA THR A 46 1.56 -12.32 5.49
C THR A 46 2.23 -11.00 5.13
N LEU A 47 1.67 -9.91 5.61
CA LEU A 47 2.27 -8.58 5.51
C LEU A 47 2.35 -7.91 6.89
N LEU A 48 3.12 -6.84 6.98
CA LEU A 48 3.14 -5.97 8.15
C LEU A 48 2.75 -4.53 7.80
N VAL A 49 2.15 -3.86 8.79
CA VAL A 49 1.81 -2.44 8.74
C VAL A 49 2.30 -1.77 10.02
N CYS A 50 3.01 -0.64 9.90
CA CYS A 50 3.47 0.13 11.07
C CYS A 50 2.60 1.37 11.26
N ILE A 51 1.95 1.50 12.41
CA ILE A 51 1.08 2.63 12.74
C ILE A 51 1.55 3.29 14.04
N ASN A 52 1.60 4.62 14.04
CA ASN A 52 1.96 5.38 15.24
C ASN A 52 0.97 5.09 16.38
N ARG A 53 1.48 4.81 17.58
CA ARG A 53 0.68 4.51 18.78
C ARG A 53 -0.21 5.66 19.24
N SER A 54 0.20 6.92 18.97
CA SER A 54 -0.61 8.09 19.28
C SER A 54 -1.77 8.33 18.29
N SER A 55 -1.82 7.59 17.18
CA SER A 55 -2.93 7.66 16.23
C SER A 55 -4.18 7.00 16.80
N ARG A 56 -5.34 7.67 16.71
CA ARG A 56 -6.64 7.06 17.03
C ARG A 56 -6.93 5.81 16.20
N ASN A 57 -6.40 5.73 14.98
CA ASN A 57 -6.54 4.55 14.13
C ASN A 57 -5.84 3.32 14.72
N ASN A 58 -4.75 3.47 15.50
CA ASN A 58 -4.04 2.34 16.10
C ASN A 58 -4.95 1.55 17.06
N ALA A 59 -5.65 2.23 17.94
CA ALA A 59 -6.60 1.60 18.86
C ALA A 59 -7.77 0.96 18.12
N ALA A 60 -8.29 1.63 17.09
CA ALA A 60 -9.40 1.12 16.29
C ALA A 60 -9.01 -0.14 15.51
N PHE A 61 -7.85 -0.18 14.86
CA PHE A 61 -7.36 -1.37 14.16
C PHE A 61 -7.21 -2.57 15.10
N ARG A 62 -6.66 -2.34 16.31
CA ARG A 62 -6.56 -3.39 17.33
C ARG A 62 -7.92 -3.94 17.74
N ALA A 63 -8.91 -3.06 17.97
CA ALA A 63 -10.23 -3.46 18.43
C ALA A 63 -11.04 -4.13 17.32
N ASN A 64 -10.88 -3.72 16.07
CA ASN A 64 -11.56 -4.32 14.93
C ASN A 64 -10.95 -5.69 14.54
N GLY A 65 -9.66 -5.92 14.81
CA GLY A 65 -8.98 -7.20 14.52
C GLY A 65 -8.71 -7.46 13.04
N GLN A 66 -9.07 -6.52 12.16
CA GLN A 66 -8.92 -6.64 10.71
C GLN A 66 -8.56 -5.30 10.08
N LEU A 67 -7.93 -5.35 8.91
CA LEU A 67 -7.64 -4.17 8.10
C LEU A 67 -7.50 -4.54 6.62
N CYS A 68 -7.72 -3.56 5.75
CA CYS A 68 -7.39 -3.67 4.34
C CYS A 68 -6.28 -2.69 3.98
N VAL A 69 -5.27 -3.15 3.26
CA VAL A 69 -4.22 -2.33 2.66
C VAL A 69 -4.63 -2.03 1.22
N ASN A 70 -4.99 -0.78 0.94
CA ASN A 70 -5.34 -0.31 -0.40
C ASN A 70 -4.15 0.43 -1.01
N VAL A 71 -3.47 -0.19 -1.98
CA VAL A 71 -2.32 0.38 -2.71
C VAL A 71 -2.83 1.38 -3.73
N LEU A 72 -2.45 2.64 -3.59
CA LEU A 72 -3.06 3.72 -4.37
C LEU A 72 -2.50 3.83 -5.78
N SER A 73 -3.40 4.12 -6.73
CA SER A 73 -3.04 4.66 -8.02
C SER A 73 -2.63 6.14 -7.91
N ALA A 74 -1.89 6.63 -8.89
CA ALA A 74 -1.46 8.04 -8.93
C ALA A 74 -2.64 9.03 -8.98
N GLU A 75 -3.80 8.61 -9.49
CA GLU A 75 -5.03 9.40 -9.55
C GLU A 75 -5.63 9.63 -8.16
N GLN A 76 -5.26 8.83 -7.17
CA GLN A 76 -5.80 8.86 -5.81
C GLN A 76 -4.97 9.72 -4.84
N GLN A 77 -4.05 10.57 -5.35
CA GLN A 77 -3.20 11.42 -4.52
C GLN A 77 -4.00 12.35 -3.59
N THR A 78 -5.10 12.93 -4.06
CA THR A 78 -5.97 13.77 -3.22
C THR A 78 -6.60 12.96 -2.08
N LEU A 79 -7.04 11.75 -2.37
CA LEU A 79 -7.58 10.86 -1.35
C LEU A 79 -6.52 10.49 -0.30
N ALA A 80 -5.27 10.22 -0.74
CA ALA A 80 -4.15 10.01 0.17
C ALA A 80 -3.96 11.19 1.16
N ALA A 81 -4.08 12.43 0.67
CA ALA A 81 -3.98 13.62 1.52
C ALA A 81 -5.13 13.71 2.54
N HIS A 82 -6.36 13.34 2.15
CA HIS A 82 -7.51 13.32 3.06
C HIS A 82 -7.30 12.33 4.22
N PHE A 83 -6.77 11.14 3.93
CA PHE A 83 -6.50 10.14 4.97
C PHE A 83 -5.21 10.41 5.77
N ALA A 84 -4.33 11.30 5.30
CA ALA A 84 -3.14 11.72 6.01
C ALA A 84 -3.38 12.81 7.07
N THR A 85 -4.46 13.60 6.93
CA THR A 85 -4.78 14.67 7.88
C THR A 85 -5.55 14.16 9.08
N SER A 86 -5.30 14.73 10.27
CA SER A 86 -6.06 14.43 11.49
C SER A 86 -7.28 15.35 11.69
N THR A 87 -7.40 16.42 10.91
CA THR A 87 -8.44 17.44 11.08
C THR A 87 -9.75 17.10 10.40
N LEU A 88 -9.73 16.27 9.36
CA LEU A 88 -10.92 15.85 8.62
C LEU A 88 -11.63 14.71 9.35
N PRO A 89 -12.96 14.80 9.62
CA PRO A 89 -13.73 13.70 10.22
C PRO A 89 -13.64 12.40 9.39
N MET A 90 -13.69 11.24 10.05
CA MET A 90 -13.58 9.96 9.37
C MET A 90 -14.69 9.75 8.34
N ALA A 91 -15.93 10.10 8.66
CA ALA A 91 -17.06 10.02 7.75
C ALA A 91 -16.83 10.80 6.44
N GLU A 92 -16.24 12.00 6.52
CA GLU A 92 -15.94 12.81 5.34
C GLU A 92 -14.81 12.20 4.48
N ARG A 93 -13.79 11.58 5.12
CA ARG A 93 -12.73 10.88 4.39
C ARG A 93 -13.30 9.73 3.56
N PHE A 94 -14.17 8.92 4.17
CA PHE A 94 -14.79 7.79 3.49
C PHE A 94 -15.82 8.23 2.43
N ALA A 95 -16.54 9.34 2.65
CA ALA A 95 -17.48 9.89 1.67
C ALA A 95 -16.79 10.38 0.37
N ALA A 96 -15.47 10.59 0.39
CA ALA A 96 -14.71 11.08 -0.76
C ALA A 96 -14.42 10.00 -1.82
N ALA A 97 -14.77 8.73 -1.58
CA ALA A 97 -14.50 7.62 -2.48
C ALA A 97 -15.60 6.56 -2.42
N GLN A 98 -15.52 5.56 -3.30
CA GLN A 98 -16.37 4.37 -3.27
C GLN A 98 -15.63 3.20 -2.66
N TRP A 99 -16.32 2.39 -1.89
CA TRP A 99 -15.78 1.29 -1.12
C TRP A 99 -16.63 0.04 -1.28
N ASP A 100 -15.96 -1.10 -1.36
CA ASP A 100 -16.52 -2.43 -1.26
C ASP A 100 -16.00 -3.14 -0.02
N THR A 101 -16.28 -4.44 0.10
CA THR A 101 -15.70 -5.33 1.11
C THR A 101 -15.28 -6.64 0.45
N LEU A 102 -14.30 -7.31 1.06
CA LEU A 102 -13.91 -8.68 0.71
C LEU A 102 -14.21 -9.63 1.88
N ALA A 103 -13.25 -10.47 2.25
CA ALA A 103 -13.46 -11.56 3.21
C ALA A 103 -13.66 -11.09 4.66
N THR A 104 -12.96 -10.02 5.09
CA THR A 104 -12.99 -9.58 6.49
C THR A 104 -14.06 -8.53 6.78
N GLY A 105 -14.58 -7.88 5.75
CA GLY A 105 -15.51 -6.75 5.88
C GLY A 105 -14.81 -5.39 6.05
N ALA A 106 -13.47 -5.33 6.05
CA ALA A 106 -12.76 -4.06 6.00
C ALA A 106 -13.01 -3.34 4.67
N PRO A 107 -13.13 -2.00 4.66
CA PRO A 107 -13.42 -1.24 3.43
C PRO A 107 -12.31 -1.38 2.38
N VAL A 108 -12.69 -1.77 1.17
CA VAL A 108 -11.84 -1.95 -0.01
C VAL A 108 -12.07 -0.80 -0.98
N LEU A 109 -11.01 -0.09 -1.33
CA LEU A 109 -11.08 1.12 -2.16
C LEU A 109 -11.27 0.78 -3.64
N HIS A 110 -12.29 1.35 -4.27
CA HIS A 110 -12.44 1.27 -5.72
C HIS A 110 -11.27 1.95 -6.45
N GLY A 111 -10.77 1.31 -7.50
CA GLY A 111 -9.70 1.84 -8.34
C GLY A 111 -8.29 1.84 -7.69
N ALA A 112 -8.12 1.22 -6.53
CA ALA A 112 -6.80 0.92 -6.00
C ALA A 112 -6.06 -0.06 -6.92
N LEU A 113 -4.73 0.05 -7.03
CA LEU A 113 -3.92 -0.89 -7.83
C LEU A 113 -3.97 -2.30 -7.26
N ALA A 114 -4.01 -2.39 -5.95
CA ALA A 114 -4.23 -3.65 -5.22
C ALA A 114 -4.92 -3.35 -3.89
N SER A 115 -5.74 -4.28 -3.43
CA SER A 115 -6.30 -4.28 -2.09
C SER A 115 -6.03 -5.63 -1.45
N LEU A 116 -5.43 -5.61 -0.27
CA LEU A 116 -5.05 -6.80 0.50
C LEU A 116 -5.88 -6.78 1.79
N ASP A 117 -6.87 -7.65 1.85
CA ASP A 117 -7.80 -7.76 2.96
C ASP A 117 -7.28 -8.77 3.99
N CYS A 118 -7.11 -8.31 5.24
CA CYS A 118 -6.28 -9.00 6.22
C CYS A 118 -6.95 -9.12 7.59
N GLU A 119 -6.70 -10.23 8.26
CA GLU A 119 -6.85 -10.35 9.71
C GLU A 119 -5.55 -10.01 10.43
N ILE A 120 -5.64 -9.29 11.55
CA ILE A 120 -4.50 -8.98 12.40
C ILE A 120 -4.22 -10.19 13.29
N GLU A 121 -3.11 -10.89 13.06
CA GLU A 121 -2.73 -12.07 13.83
C GLU A 121 -1.96 -11.74 15.09
N SER A 122 -1.06 -10.78 15.00
CA SER A 122 -0.26 -10.34 16.14
C SER A 122 0.18 -8.90 16.02
N VAL A 123 0.57 -8.32 17.15
CA VAL A 123 1.07 -6.94 17.23
C VAL A 123 2.31 -6.88 18.10
N THR A 124 3.28 -6.07 17.67
CA THR A 124 4.50 -5.81 18.44
C THR A 124 4.68 -4.30 18.57
N GLU A 125 4.97 -3.83 19.79
CA GLU A 125 5.23 -2.42 20.03
C GLU A 125 6.73 -2.14 19.94
N VAL A 126 7.10 -1.21 19.06
CA VAL A 126 8.48 -0.76 18.88
C VAL A 126 8.54 0.76 19.00
N GLY A 127 9.04 1.25 20.10
CA GLY A 127 9.13 2.68 20.38
C GLY A 127 7.77 3.38 20.26
N THR A 128 7.64 4.28 19.29
CA THR A 128 6.42 5.07 19.06
C THR A 128 5.40 4.39 18.15
N HIS A 129 5.70 3.21 17.63
CA HIS A 129 4.85 2.51 16.66
C HIS A 129 4.42 1.13 17.15
N THR A 130 3.29 0.70 16.62
CA THR A 130 2.85 -0.68 16.63
C THR A 130 3.11 -1.28 15.25
N VAL A 131 3.72 -2.43 15.20
CA VAL A 131 3.83 -3.29 14.02
C VAL A 131 2.69 -4.29 14.09
N PHE A 132 1.79 -4.24 13.12
CA PHE A 132 0.70 -5.20 12.95
C PHE A 132 1.16 -6.26 11.96
N PHE A 133 1.18 -7.53 12.35
CA PHE A 133 1.39 -8.66 11.45
C PHE A 133 0.02 -9.18 11.04
N CYS A 134 -0.22 -9.24 9.74
CA CYS A 134 -1.54 -9.43 9.18
C CYS A 134 -1.52 -10.59 8.18
N ALA A 135 -2.36 -11.60 8.40
CA ALA A 135 -2.60 -12.66 7.43
C ALA A 135 -3.54 -12.17 6.33
N VAL A 136 -3.12 -12.27 5.09
CA VAL A 136 -3.94 -11.88 3.93
C VAL A 136 -4.99 -12.94 3.67
N LYS A 137 -6.26 -12.58 3.78
CA LYS A 137 -7.41 -13.50 3.57
C LYS A 137 -7.98 -13.41 2.17
N ALA A 138 -7.91 -12.23 1.56
CA ALA A 138 -8.32 -12.00 0.18
C ALA A 138 -7.49 -10.88 -0.44
N ALA A 139 -7.37 -10.90 -1.75
CA ALA A 139 -6.70 -9.85 -2.49
C ALA A 139 -7.46 -9.53 -3.78
N HIS A 140 -7.49 -8.26 -4.13
CA HIS A 140 -7.96 -7.78 -5.43
C HIS A 140 -6.85 -6.97 -6.08
N THR A 141 -6.58 -7.20 -7.37
CA THR A 141 -5.57 -6.47 -8.13
C THR A 141 -6.20 -5.83 -9.35
N HIS A 142 -5.84 -4.59 -9.61
CA HIS A 142 -6.24 -3.88 -10.83
C HIS A 142 -5.02 -3.79 -11.78
N VAL A 143 -5.21 -4.29 -13.01
CA VAL A 143 -4.07 -4.52 -13.94
C VAL A 143 -3.55 -3.23 -14.58
N ALA A 144 -4.26 -2.11 -14.50
CA ALA A 144 -3.91 -0.87 -15.19
C ALA A 144 -3.87 0.33 -14.25
N GLY A 145 -2.82 1.14 -14.37
CA GLY A 145 -2.67 2.42 -13.68
C GLY A 145 -1.23 2.69 -13.26
N ASP A 146 -0.92 3.97 -13.09
CA ASP A 146 0.36 4.42 -12.55
C ASP A 146 0.32 4.31 -11.02
N ALA A 147 1.43 3.91 -10.41
CA ALA A 147 1.56 3.84 -8.97
C ALA A 147 1.77 5.22 -8.34
N LEU A 148 1.24 5.42 -7.14
CA LEU A 148 1.56 6.56 -6.28
C LEU A 148 2.67 6.16 -5.31
N ILE A 149 3.83 6.79 -5.43
CA ILE A 149 5.00 6.52 -4.60
C ILE A 149 5.32 7.76 -3.75
N TYR A 150 5.70 7.54 -2.49
CA TYR A 150 6.24 8.58 -1.63
C TYR A 150 7.75 8.46 -1.55
N PHE A 151 8.47 9.49 -2.02
CA PHE A 151 9.92 9.54 -2.04
C PHE A 151 10.39 10.99 -1.87
N GLY A 152 11.46 11.23 -1.16
CA GLY A 152 12.00 12.58 -0.94
C GLY A 152 10.97 13.54 -0.31
N ARG A 153 10.06 13.05 0.51
CA ARG A 153 8.94 13.78 1.14
C ARG A 153 7.93 14.36 0.14
N ARG A 154 7.80 13.73 -1.03
CA ARG A 154 6.85 14.13 -2.10
C ARG A 154 6.16 12.91 -2.66
N TYR A 155 5.01 13.14 -3.26
CA TYR A 155 4.33 12.14 -4.07
C TYR A 155 4.91 12.14 -5.49
N HIS A 156 5.07 10.95 -6.04
CA HIS A 156 5.55 10.71 -7.40
C HIS A 156 4.64 9.73 -8.10
N ARG A 157 4.37 10.00 -9.37
CA ARG A 157 3.72 9.07 -10.28
C ARG A 157 4.78 8.16 -10.90
N VAL A 158 4.59 6.86 -10.82
CA VAL A 158 5.46 5.88 -11.49
C VAL A 158 4.59 5.06 -12.41
N GLY A 159 4.78 5.26 -13.71
CA GLY A 159 4.08 4.54 -14.76
C GLY A 159 4.54 3.09 -14.83
N ALA A 160 3.60 2.14 -14.91
CA ALA A 160 3.90 0.82 -15.39
C ALA A 160 4.25 0.93 -16.87
N ARG A 161 5.54 0.96 -17.21
CA ARG A 161 5.93 0.79 -18.62
C ARG A 161 5.38 -0.55 -19.06
N SER A 162 4.51 -0.54 -20.06
CA SER A 162 4.18 -1.75 -20.79
C SER A 162 5.50 -2.27 -21.35
N VAL A 163 6.00 -3.36 -20.78
CA VAL A 163 7.15 -4.11 -21.33
C VAL A 163 6.64 -4.88 -22.55
N HIS A 164 6.22 -4.14 -23.58
CA HIS A 164 6.26 -4.63 -24.95
C HIS A 164 7.60 -4.18 -25.52
N ALA A 165 8.68 -4.70 -24.95
CA ALA A 165 9.95 -4.71 -25.64
C ALA A 165 9.79 -5.69 -26.81
N THR A 166 9.69 -5.13 -27.99
CA THR A 166 10.07 -5.70 -29.25
C THR A 166 11.30 -6.61 -29.08
N HIS A 167 11.07 -7.91 -28.83
CA HIS A 167 12.05 -8.91 -29.18
C HIS A 167 11.75 -9.28 -30.64
N THR A 168 12.03 -8.34 -31.55
CA THR A 168 12.32 -8.70 -32.94
C THR A 168 13.60 -9.50 -32.90
N ALA A 169 13.45 -10.83 -32.91
CA ALA A 169 14.52 -11.72 -33.25
C ALA A 169 15.04 -11.31 -34.63
N GLU A 170 16.20 -10.69 -34.70
CA GLU A 170 17.04 -10.70 -35.88
C GLU A 170 17.54 -12.15 -36.10
N THR A 171 16.71 -12.96 -36.73
CA THR A 171 17.18 -14.12 -37.46
C THR A 171 17.86 -13.61 -38.70
N GLY A 172 19.11 -13.22 -38.55
CA GLY A 172 19.98 -12.95 -39.66
C GLY A 172 20.14 -14.21 -40.52
N ALA A 173 19.62 -14.14 -41.72
CA ALA A 173 19.86 -15.09 -42.77
C ALA A 173 21.37 -15.08 -43.09
N LEU A 174 22.09 -16.10 -42.64
CA LEU A 174 23.34 -16.52 -43.28
C LEU A 174 22.96 -17.38 -44.48
N ALA A 175 22.76 -16.72 -45.60
CA ALA A 175 22.70 -17.41 -46.88
C ALA A 175 24.05 -17.96 -47.23
N ALA A 176 24.06 -19.22 -47.58
CA ALA A 176 25.16 -19.96 -48.09
C ALA A 176 25.60 -19.39 -49.46
N GLU A 177 26.88 -19.08 -49.58
CA GLU A 177 27.58 -19.12 -50.85
C GLU A 177 28.71 -20.14 -50.74
N SER A 178 28.46 -21.25 -51.37
CA SER A 178 29.52 -22.15 -51.78
C SER A 178 29.07 -22.85 -53.05
N ALA A 179 29.58 -22.43 -54.18
CA ALA A 179 29.74 -23.29 -55.36
C ALA A 179 30.79 -22.69 -56.27
N GLY A 180 31.82 -23.42 -56.52
CA GLY A 180 32.88 -23.15 -57.47
C GLY A 180 34.02 -24.07 -57.23
#